data_108b6c3e7395fcc9e69682914a97dd75
#
_entry.id   108b6c3e7395fcc9e69682914a97dd75
#
_cell.length_a   1.000
_cell.length_b   1.000
_cell.length_c   1.000
_cell.angle_alpha   90.00
_cell.angle_beta   90.00
_cell.angle_gamma   90.00
#
_symmetry.space_group_name_H-M   'P 1'
#
loop_
_entity.id
_entity.type
_entity.pdbx_description
1 polymer ?
#
loop_
_entity_poly.entity_id
_entity_poly.type
_entity_poly.pdbx_seq_one_letter_code
_entity_poly.pdbx_strand_id
1 'polypeptide(L)'
;MYDPVLFRDRPRPVQVVSGGLVPALIGALAGVLVGVSSGAYWVVAVLAGVGAVVAGFEHRDGWGGADRGFFGGLIYGTALLVVHAIAGTHAKVSLGSFPPLLAVVTAIIGMLLSAAGGRIARVQRERAAAVTGEPRPGAGTETSP
;
A
#
# COMPACT_ATOMS: atom_id res chain seq x y z
N MET A 1 8.21 -20.40 13.73
CA MET A 1 8.31 -18.95 13.62
C MET A 1 8.03 -18.58 12.16
N TYR A 2 6.96 -17.85 11.86
CA TYR A 2 6.58 -17.55 10.48
C TYR A 2 7.43 -16.35 10.01
N ASP A 3 8.44 -16.62 9.21
CA ASP A 3 9.24 -15.56 8.58
C ASP A 3 8.50 -15.12 7.30
N PRO A 4 7.87 -13.95 7.26
CA PRO A 4 7.09 -13.54 6.11
C PRO A 4 8.03 -13.34 4.91
N VAL A 5 7.77 -14.08 3.82
CA VAL A 5 8.50 -13.92 2.56
C VAL A 5 8.39 -12.47 2.13
N LEU A 6 9.53 -11.77 2.04
CA LEU A 6 9.58 -10.37 1.65
C LEU A 6 9.08 -10.20 0.21
N PHE A 7 8.47 -9.05 -0.08
CA PHE A 7 7.93 -8.77 -1.40
C PHE A 7 8.94 -8.96 -2.54
N ARG A 8 10.19 -8.59 -2.31
CA ARG A 8 11.29 -8.71 -3.30
C ARG A 8 11.69 -10.16 -3.58
N ASP A 9 11.44 -11.06 -2.65
CA ASP A 9 11.79 -12.48 -2.77
C ASP A 9 10.68 -13.30 -3.46
N ARG A 10 9.54 -12.66 -3.75
CA ARG A 10 8.43 -13.30 -4.48
C ARG A 10 8.70 -13.36 -5.99
N PRO A 11 8.14 -14.37 -6.70
CA PRO A 11 8.21 -14.43 -8.17
C PRO A 11 7.68 -13.15 -8.82
N ARG A 12 8.31 -12.69 -9.90
CA ARG A 12 7.91 -11.46 -10.63
C ARG A 12 6.42 -11.36 -10.94
N PRO A 13 5.72 -12.45 -11.40
CA PRO A 13 4.28 -12.38 -11.64
C PRO A 13 3.49 -11.98 -10.39
N VAL A 14 3.86 -12.52 -9.22
CA VAL A 14 3.20 -12.19 -7.94
C VAL A 14 3.44 -10.73 -7.56
N GLN A 15 4.63 -10.21 -7.81
CA GLN A 15 4.94 -8.79 -7.58
C GLN A 15 4.08 -7.88 -8.46
N VAL A 16 3.94 -8.20 -9.76
CA VAL A 16 3.11 -7.43 -10.69
C VAL A 16 1.64 -7.49 -10.31
N VAL A 17 1.12 -8.67 -9.99
CA VAL A 17 -0.28 -8.82 -9.58
C VAL A 17 -0.57 -8.07 -8.29
N SER A 18 0.21 -8.31 -7.25
CA SER A 18 -0.06 -7.67 -5.94
C SER A 18 0.32 -6.19 -5.90
N GLY A 19 1.31 -5.76 -6.71
CA GLY A 19 1.76 -4.37 -6.77
C GLY A 19 1.00 -3.48 -7.75
N GLY A 20 0.45 -4.06 -8.80
CA GLY A 20 -0.21 -3.33 -9.88
C GLY A 20 -1.68 -3.71 -10.07
N LEU A 21 -1.95 -4.98 -10.37
CA LEU A 21 -3.30 -5.42 -10.73
C LEU A 21 -4.29 -5.26 -9.57
N VAL A 22 -3.90 -5.64 -8.35
CA VAL A 22 -4.79 -5.54 -7.18
C VAL A 22 -5.19 -4.08 -6.90
N PRO A 23 -4.27 -3.10 -6.78
CA PRO A 23 -4.67 -1.70 -6.63
C PRO A 23 -5.52 -1.18 -7.79
N ALA A 24 -5.24 -1.59 -9.04
CA ALA A 24 -6.01 -1.20 -10.19
C ALA A 24 -7.46 -1.71 -10.12
N LEU A 25 -7.68 -2.98 -9.77
CA LEU A 25 -9.01 -3.56 -9.64
C LEU A 25 -9.80 -2.92 -8.50
N ILE A 26 -9.17 -2.68 -7.35
CA ILE A 26 -9.83 -2.02 -6.21
C ILE A 26 -10.16 -0.56 -6.57
N GLY A 27 -9.26 0.15 -7.26
CA GLY A 27 -9.51 1.49 -7.76
C GLY A 27 -10.64 1.52 -8.80
N ALA A 28 -10.68 0.57 -9.71
CA ALA A 28 -11.77 0.43 -10.68
C ALA A 28 -13.11 0.21 -10.00
N LEU A 29 -13.19 -0.68 -9.01
CA LEU A 29 -14.38 -0.89 -8.19
C LEU A 29 -14.81 0.39 -7.48
N ALA A 30 -13.87 1.09 -6.85
CA ALA A 30 -14.13 2.37 -6.20
C ALA A 30 -14.66 3.40 -7.20
N GLY A 31 -14.14 3.44 -8.43
CA GLY A 31 -14.60 4.32 -9.52
C GLY A 31 -16.07 4.10 -9.91
N VAL A 32 -16.51 2.83 -9.98
CA VAL A 32 -17.94 2.51 -10.16
C VAL A 32 -18.75 2.99 -8.95
N LEU A 33 -18.29 2.70 -7.74
CA LEU A 33 -19.01 3.00 -6.51
C LEU A 33 -19.18 4.49 -6.24
N VAL A 34 -18.27 5.35 -6.73
CA VAL A 34 -18.40 6.81 -6.67
C VAL A 34 -19.74 7.28 -7.23
N GLY A 35 -20.22 6.67 -8.31
CA GLY A 35 -21.50 7.02 -8.93
C GLY A 35 -22.71 6.27 -8.35
N VAL A 36 -22.48 5.15 -7.66
CA VAL A 36 -23.56 4.27 -7.17
C VAL A 36 -23.93 4.57 -5.72
N SER A 37 -22.96 4.58 -4.82
CA SER A 37 -23.19 4.72 -3.38
C SER A 37 -21.96 5.28 -2.67
N SER A 38 -22.13 6.42 -1.99
CA SER A 38 -21.07 7.02 -1.17
C SER A 38 -20.65 6.11 -0.02
N GLY A 39 -21.59 5.41 0.62
CA GLY A 39 -21.28 4.48 1.71
C GLY A 39 -20.43 3.31 1.23
N ALA A 40 -20.80 2.67 0.12
CA ALA A 40 -20.03 1.57 -0.46
C ALA A 40 -18.62 2.03 -0.91
N TYR A 41 -18.52 3.22 -1.49
CA TYR A 41 -17.22 3.82 -1.83
C TYR A 41 -16.31 3.95 -0.60
N TRP A 42 -16.82 4.51 0.51
CA TRP A 42 -16.02 4.69 1.70
C TRP A 42 -15.59 3.36 2.34
N VAL A 43 -16.43 2.33 2.31
CA VAL A 43 -16.05 0.98 2.76
C VAL A 43 -14.87 0.47 1.95
N VAL A 44 -14.93 0.54 0.62
CA VAL A 44 -13.82 0.10 -0.25
C VAL A 44 -12.57 0.96 -0.05
N ALA A 45 -12.71 2.27 0.12
CA ALA A 45 -11.58 3.17 0.38
C ALA A 45 -10.87 2.85 1.71
N VAL A 46 -11.62 2.56 2.78
CA VAL A 46 -11.06 2.14 4.08
C VAL A 46 -10.36 0.79 3.94
N LEU A 47 -10.97 -0.19 3.28
CA LEU A 47 -10.35 -1.50 3.05
C LEU A 47 -9.08 -1.39 2.22
N ALA A 48 -9.05 -0.52 1.21
CA ALA A 48 -7.84 -0.23 0.44
C ALA A 48 -6.74 0.38 1.33
N GLY A 49 -7.10 1.29 2.24
CA GLY A 49 -6.18 1.87 3.21
C GLY A 49 -5.59 0.82 4.17
N VAL A 50 -6.42 -0.07 4.70
CA VAL A 50 -5.95 -1.20 5.52
C VAL A 50 -5.02 -2.10 4.70
N GLY A 51 -5.38 -2.41 3.46
CA GLY A 51 -4.54 -3.17 2.54
C GLY A 51 -3.18 -2.52 2.29
N ALA A 52 -3.12 -1.19 2.20
CA ALA A 52 -1.86 -0.46 2.05
C ALA A 52 -0.96 -0.61 3.29
N VAL A 53 -1.51 -0.55 4.50
CA VAL A 53 -0.77 -0.81 5.74
C VAL A 53 -0.23 -2.24 5.77
N VAL A 54 -1.08 -3.22 5.45
CA VAL A 54 -0.69 -4.65 5.41
C VAL A 54 0.42 -4.89 4.37
N ALA A 55 0.31 -4.28 3.19
CA ALA A 55 1.35 -4.36 2.16
C ALA A 55 2.70 -3.78 2.64
N GLY A 56 2.68 -2.82 3.55
CA GLY A 56 3.89 -2.27 4.19
C GLY A 56 4.63 -3.30 5.05
N PHE A 57 3.93 -4.23 5.71
CA PHE A 57 4.57 -5.27 6.54
C PHE A 57 5.48 -6.23 5.75
N GLU A 58 5.30 -6.34 4.45
CA GLU A 58 6.12 -7.17 3.57
C GLU A 58 7.50 -6.55 3.26
N HIS A 59 7.79 -5.35 3.79
CA HIS A 59 9.03 -4.63 3.57
C HIS A 59 9.90 -4.62 4.83
N ARG A 60 11.23 -4.56 4.64
CA ARG A 60 12.20 -4.53 5.76
C ARG A 60 12.18 -3.23 6.51
N ASP A 61 11.81 -2.14 5.83
CA ASP A 61 11.84 -0.78 6.36
C ASP A 61 10.65 0.05 5.85
N GLY A 62 10.52 1.26 6.40
CA GLY A 62 9.46 2.20 6.01
C GLY A 62 9.63 2.74 4.59
N TRP A 63 10.85 2.82 4.05
CA TRP A 63 11.10 3.36 2.71
C TRP A 63 10.61 2.42 1.62
N GLY A 64 10.93 1.12 1.72
CA GLY A 64 10.40 0.13 0.80
C GLY A 64 8.87 0.06 0.82
N GLY A 65 8.27 0.22 2.01
CA GLY A 65 6.82 0.37 2.16
C GLY A 65 6.31 1.64 1.49
N ALA A 66 6.99 2.78 1.67
CA ALA A 66 6.61 4.06 1.08
C ALA A 66 6.55 4.01 -0.45
N ASP A 67 7.59 3.51 -1.11
CA ASP A 67 7.64 3.38 -2.57
C ASP A 67 6.47 2.53 -3.09
N ARG A 68 6.25 1.38 -2.46
CA ARG A 68 5.15 0.49 -2.84
C ARG A 68 3.79 1.16 -2.65
N GLY A 69 3.59 1.84 -1.53
CA GLY A 69 2.35 2.55 -1.22
C GLY A 69 2.10 3.70 -2.18
N PHE A 70 3.14 4.43 -2.57
CA PHE A 70 3.05 5.50 -3.56
C PHE A 70 2.54 4.99 -4.91
N PHE A 71 3.20 3.98 -5.48
CA PHE A 71 2.78 3.40 -6.75
C PHE A 71 1.40 2.74 -6.67
N GLY A 72 1.13 1.99 -5.60
CA GLY A 72 -0.18 1.37 -5.37
C GLY A 72 -1.30 2.41 -5.28
N GLY A 73 -1.09 3.49 -4.53
CA GLY A 73 -2.05 4.59 -4.40
C GLY A 73 -2.25 5.37 -5.70
N LEU A 74 -1.18 5.59 -6.47
CA LEU A 74 -1.26 6.23 -7.78
C LEU A 74 -2.08 5.40 -8.78
N ILE A 75 -1.82 4.09 -8.85
CA ILE A 75 -2.57 3.16 -9.70
C ILE A 75 -4.03 3.11 -9.28
N TYR A 76 -4.31 2.98 -7.97
CA TYR A 76 -5.67 3.01 -7.42
C TYR A 76 -6.42 4.28 -7.83
N GLY A 77 -5.85 5.46 -7.55
CA GLY A 77 -6.49 6.75 -7.85
C GLY A 77 -6.71 6.97 -9.34
N THR A 78 -5.75 6.57 -10.18
CA THR A 78 -5.86 6.65 -11.64
C THR A 78 -6.97 5.71 -12.15
N ALA A 79 -6.99 4.46 -11.70
CA ALA A 79 -8.01 3.50 -12.10
C ALA A 79 -9.42 3.96 -11.66
N LEU A 80 -9.56 4.52 -10.46
CA LEU A 80 -10.80 5.10 -9.96
C LEU A 80 -11.31 6.20 -10.90
N LEU A 81 -10.46 7.17 -11.24
CA LEU A 81 -10.85 8.30 -12.10
C LEU A 81 -11.21 7.84 -13.51
N VAL A 82 -10.41 6.95 -14.10
CA VAL A 82 -10.64 6.44 -15.46
C VAL A 82 -11.98 5.68 -15.51
N VAL A 83 -12.21 4.78 -14.57
CA VAL A 83 -13.44 3.97 -14.57
C VAL A 83 -14.67 4.84 -14.28
N HIS A 84 -14.56 5.81 -13.34
CA HIS A 84 -15.65 6.75 -13.09
C HIS A 84 -15.99 7.59 -14.33
N ALA A 85 -14.96 8.08 -15.05
CA ALA A 85 -15.15 8.84 -16.27
C ALA A 85 -15.80 8.00 -17.39
N ILE A 86 -15.42 6.72 -17.54
CA ILE A 86 -16.03 5.80 -18.51
C ILE A 86 -17.47 5.48 -18.12
N ALA A 87 -17.76 5.30 -16.84
CA ALA A 87 -19.12 5.03 -16.35
C ALA A 87 -20.09 6.17 -16.59
N GLY A 88 -19.60 7.41 -16.75
CA GLY A 88 -20.42 8.59 -17.09
C GLY A 88 -21.49 8.94 -16.04
N THR A 89 -21.35 8.45 -14.81
CA THR A 89 -22.30 8.65 -13.72
C THR A 89 -22.00 9.92 -12.94
N HIS A 90 -23.05 10.52 -12.33
CA HIS A 90 -22.82 11.65 -11.41
C HIS A 90 -22.16 11.16 -10.13
N ALA A 91 -21.06 11.79 -9.75
CA ALA A 91 -20.33 11.45 -8.53
C ALA A 91 -21.18 11.80 -7.29
N LYS A 92 -21.39 10.80 -6.42
CA LYS A 92 -22.04 10.96 -5.10
C LYS A 92 -21.03 11.32 -4.00
N VAL A 93 -19.76 11.36 -4.36
CA VAL A 93 -18.64 11.75 -3.48
C VAL A 93 -17.88 12.87 -4.18
N SER A 94 -17.47 13.91 -3.44
CA SER A 94 -16.67 14.97 -4.03
C SER A 94 -15.31 14.45 -4.48
N LEU A 95 -15.03 14.61 -5.78
CA LEU A 95 -13.72 14.28 -6.38
C LEU A 95 -12.79 15.50 -6.38
N GLY A 96 -13.21 16.60 -5.74
CA GLY A 96 -12.50 17.87 -5.73
C GLY A 96 -12.73 18.68 -7.03
N SER A 97 -12.24 19.91 -7.03
CA SER A 97 -12.34 20.82 -8.19
C SER A 97 -11.40 20.45 -9.33
N PHE A 98 -10.35 19.67 -9.05
CA PHE A 98 -9.41 19.15 -10.05
C PHE A 98 -9.22 17.64 -9.86
N PRO A 99 -10.05 16.81 -10.51
CA PRO A 99 -10.06 15.36 -10.31
C PRO A 99 -8.68 14.67 -10.42
N PRO A 100 -7.76 15.05 -11.33
CA PRO A 100 -6.44 14.42 -11.38
C PRO A 100 -5.63 14.54 -10.08
N LEU A 101 -5.88 15.56 -9.27
CA LEU A 101 -5.25 15.72 -7.96
C LEU A 101 -5.58 14.56 -7.00
N LEU A 102 -6.74 13.91 -7.18
CA LEU A 102 -7.12 12.75 -6.38
C LEU A 102 -6.11 11.60 -6.52
N ALA A 103 -5.58 11.35 -7.71
CA ALA A 103 -4.56 10.34 -7.91
C ALA A 103 -3.26 10.65 -7.15
N VAL A 104 -2.89 11.93 -7.06
CA VAL A 104 -1.74 12.37 -6.27
C VAL A 104 -2.01 12.20 -4.78
N VAL A 105 -3.18 12.60 -4.32
CA VAL A 105 -3.60 12.47 -2.91
C VAL A 105 -3.62 11.01 -2.49
N THR A 106 -4.20 10.13 -3.30
CA THR A 106 -4.22 8.68 -3.02
C THR A 106 -2.82 8.08 -3.03
N ALA A 107 -1.92 8.55 -3.89
CA ALA A 107 -0.51 8.15 -3.88
C ALA A 107 0.19 8.53 -2.58
N ILE A 108 0.00 9.77 -2.10
CA ILE A 108 0.57 10.25 -0.83
C ILE A 108 -0.01 9.47 0.36
N ILE A 109 -1.32 9.27 0.40
CA ILE A 109 -1.98 8.49 1.46
C ILE A 109 -1.45 7.04 1.46
N GLY A 110 -1.39 6.41 0.29
CA GLY A 110 -0.86 5.07 0.14
C GLY A 110 0.60 4.97 0.62
N MET A 111 1.43 5.94 0.26
CA MET A 111 2.81 6.06 0.71
C MET A 111 2.90 6.11 2.24
N LEU A 112 2.13 6.99 2.88
CA LEU A 112 2.16 7.17 4.33
C LEU A 112 1.66 5.92 5.08
N LEU A 113 0.55 5.33 4.64
CA LEU A 113 -0.03 4.14 5.26
C LEU A 113 0.92 2.94 5.14
N SER A 114 1.50 2.72 3.97
CA SER A 114 2.42 1.61 3.74
C SER A 114 3.77 1.82 4.45
N ALA A 115 4.27 3.06 4.53
CA ALA A 115 5.43 3.40 5.35
C ALA A 115 5.20 3.13 6.84
N ALA A 116 4.01 3.47 7.35
CA ALA A 116 3.62 3.17 8.73
C ALA A 116 3.62 1.65 8.98
N GLY A 117 3.03 0.86 8.06
CA GLY A 117 3.06 -0.60 8.11
C GLY A 117 4.48 -1.16 8.18
N GLY A 118 5.37 -0.69 7.32
CA GLY A 118 6.79 -1.09 7.31
C GLY A 118 7.53 -0.76 8.61
N ARG A 119 7.24 0.42 9.20
CA ARG A 119 7.82 0.81 10.50
C ARG A 119 7.32 -0.08 11.64
N ILE A 120 6.03 -0.37 11.69
CA ILE A 120 5.45 -1.26 12.71
C ILE A 120 6.07 -2.65 12.61
N ALA A 121 6.18 -3.20 11.41
CA ALA A 121 6.80 -4.49 11.17
C ALA A 121 8.26 -4.53 11.64
N ARG A 122 9.03 -3.47 11.37
CA ARG A 122 10.42 -3.34 11.85
C ARG A 122 10.50 -3.37 13.37
N VAL A 123 9.71 -2.55 14.07
CA VAL A 123 9.69 -2.50 15.54
C VAL A 123 9.31 -3.85 16.14
N GLN A 124 8.35 -4.56 15.55
CA GLN A 124 7.97 -5.89 16.01
C GLN A 124 9.11 -6.91 15.86
N ARG A 125 9.85 -6.88 14.74
CA ARG A 125 11.02 -7.75 14.52
C ARG A 125 12.15 -7.44 15.51
N GLU A 126 12.45 -6.16 15.76
CA GLU A 126 13.47 -5.74 16.72
C GLU A 126 13.11 -6.21 18.14
N ARG A 127 11.84 -6.13 18.54
CA ARG A 127 11.36 -6.63 19.84
C ARG A 127 11.46 -8.16 19.93
N ALA A 128 11.08 -8.86 18.88
CA ALA A 128 11.19 -10.33 18.84
C ALA A 128 12.65 -10.79 18.97
N ALA A 129 13.59 -10.16 18.25
CA ALA A 129 15.02 -10.45 18.33
C ALA A 129 15.58 -10.18 19.72
N ALA A 130 15.14 -9.12 20.41
CA ALA A 130 15.56 -8.82 21.76
C ALA A 130 15.11 -9.86 22.78
N VAL A 131 13.97 -10.51 22.57
CA VAL A 131 13.44 -11.58 23.45
C VAL A 131 14.17 -12.91 23.21
N THR A 132 14.58 -13.20 21.96
CA THR A 132 15.26 -14.45 21.61
C THR A 132 16.78 -14.44 21.85
N GLY A 133 17.34 -13.29 22.22
CA GLY A 133 18.79 -13.15 22.45
C GLY A 133 19.64 -13.30 21.17
N GLU A 134 19.03 -13.26 20.00
CA GLU A 134 19.70 -13.39 18.72
C GLU A 134 20.58 -12.16 18.43
N PRO A 135 21.85 -12.34 17.97
CA PRO A 135 22.72 -11.21 17.64
C PRO A 135 22.05 -10.30 16.60
N ARG A 136 22.12 -8.99 16.81
CA ARG A 136 21.59 -8.01 15.84
C ARG A 136 22.16 -8.28 14.46
N PRO A 137 21.31 -8.47 13.42
CA PRO A 137 21.79 -8.52 12.05
C PRO A 137 22.44 -7.16 11.70
N GLY A 138 23.75 -7.16 11.59
CA GLY A 138 24.56 -5.95 11.33
C GLY A 138 25.63 -5.63 12.35
N ALA A 139 25.73 -6.32 13.49
CA ALA A 139 26.91 -6.33 14.33
C ALA A 139 27.97 -7.22 13.66
N GLY A 140 28.36 -6.85 12.44
CA GLY A 140 29.41 -7.52 11.70
C GLY A 140 30.72 -7.27 12.39
N THR A 141 31.39 -8.37 12.71
CA THR A 141 32.83 -8.55 12.82
C THR A 141 33.62 -7.29 12.39
N GLU A 142 33.83 -6.36 13.32
CA GLU A 142 35.07 -5.61 13.31
C GLU A 142 36.17 -6.63 13.64
N THR A 143 36.68 -7.30 12.60
CA THR A 143 38.00 -7.94 12.68
C THR A 143 39.00 -6.82 12.85
N SER A 144 39.39 -6.62 14.09
CA SER A 144 40.57 -5.84 14.45
C SER A 144 41.82 -6.39 13.73
N PRO A 145 42.69 -5.55 13.22
CA PRO A 145 43.96 -5.95 12.55
C PRO A 145 44.95 -6.63 13.46
#